data_c092807c922bbb84cdf0cccd503c5b3f
#
_entry.id   c092807c922bbb84cdf0cccd503c5b3f
#
_cell.length_a   1.000
_cell.length_b   1.000
_cell.length_c   1.000
_cell.angle_alpha   90.00
_cell.angle_beta   90.00
_cell.angle_gamma   90.00
#
_symmetry.space_group_name_H-M   'P 1'
#
loop_
_entity.id
_entity.type
_entity.pdbx_description
1 polymer ?
#
loop_
_entity_poly.entity_id
_entity_poly.type
_entity_poly.pdbx_seq_one_letter_code
_entity_poly.pdbx_strand_id
1 'polypeptide(L)'
;MIKYNPFSKVLSELQKIGQALVLPIAVLPIAGILLRLGNEDLLNNVFIKQAGLVVFENLALLFAIGIAGGLAKDRDIAAGLAGALSYLIITTVTKQINPDNNLLVFGGVVAGLIGGYTYNGFHKTVLPVFLAFFGGKRFVPIMAGFISLFIGVLLGYIWPSISMGITHMANWVTAAGSIGLFFYGIANRLLIPFGLQHILEKYAYF
;
A
#
# COMPACT_ATOMS: atom_id res chain seq x y z
N MET A 1 -31.10 -22.61 7.65
CA MET A 1 -29.82 -22.91 6.97
C MET A 1 -29.45 -21.72 6.10
N ILE A 2 -28.54 -20.87 6.56
CA ILE A 2 -28.04 -19.73 5.77
C ILE A 2 -27.04 -20.33 4.76
N LYS A 3 -27.40 -20.29 3.48
CA LYS A 3 -26.51 -20.74 2.38
C LYS A 3 -25.21 -19.92 2.45
N TYR A 4 -24.13 -20.59 2.71
CA TYR A 4 -22.78 -20.04 2.72
C TYR A 4 -22.43 -19.60 1.29
N ASN A 5 -22.55 -18.31 1.01
CA ASN A 5 -22.23 -17.76 -0.30
C ASN A 5 -20.78 -17.26 -0.26
N PRO A 6 -19.83 -17.94 -0.94
CA PRO A 6 -18.42 -17.54 -0.93
C PRO A 6 -18.22 -16.12 -1.47
N PHE A 7 -19.09 -15.66 -2.37
CA PHE A 7 -19.07 -14.33 -2.94
C PHE A 7 -19.32 -13.23 -1.88
N SER A 8 -20.22 -13.47 -0.92
CA SER A 8 -20.49 -12.51 0.15
C SER A 8 -19.30 -12.31 1.09
N LYS A 9 -18.48 -13.34 1.29
CA LYS A 9 -17.25 -13.26 2.11
C LYS A 9 -16.19 -12.42 1.41
N VAL A 10 -15.96 -12.65 0.12
CA VAL A 10 -15.01 -11.86 -0.68
C VAL A 10 -15.42 -10.39 -0.69
N LEU A 11 -16.71 -10.11 -0.92
CA LEU A 11 -17.23 -8.74 -0.90
C LEU A 11 -17.04 -8.06 0.45
N SER A 12 -17.27 -8.77 1.56
CA SER A 12 -17.06 -8.27 2.92
C SER A 12 -15.58 -7.93 3.18
N GLU A 13 -14.64 -8.76 2.74
CA GLU A 13 -13.20 -8.47 2.89
C GLU A 13 -12.76 -7.28 2.04
N LEU A 14 -13.26 -7.17 0.79
CA LEU A 14 -13.02 -5.99 -0.05
C LEU A 14 -13.58 -4.71 0.57
N GLN A 15 -14.76 -4.76 1.19
CA GLN A 15 -15.34 -3.62 1.89
C GLN A 15 -14.48 -3.18 3.09
N LYS A 16 -13.94 -4.12 3.86
CA LYS A 16 -13.03 -3.80 4.97
C LYS A 16 -11.76 -3.11 4.48
N ILE A 17 -11.17 -3.62 3.40
CA ILE A 17 -10.00 -2.99 2.78
C ILE A 17 -10.35 -1.59 2.29
N GLY A 18 -11.50 -1.42 1.61
CA GLY A 18 -11.98 -0.11 1.18
C GLY A 18 -12.14 0.88 2.33
N GLN A 19 -12.72 0.44 3.45
CA GLN A 19 -12.86 1.27 4.66
C GLN A 19 -11.50 1.63 5.28
N ALA A 20 -10.55 0.70 5.28
CA ALA A 20 -9.20 0.93 5.80
C ALA A 20 -8.40 1.94 4.94
N LEU A 21 -8.72 2.04 3.64
CA LEU A 21 -8.11 3.00 2.72
C LEU A 21 -8.57 4.45 2.93
N VAL A 22 -9.72 4.68 3.56
CA VAL A 22 -10.30 6.02 3.71
C VAL A 22 -9.34 6.94 4.47
N LEU A 23 -8.70 6.45 5.53
CA LEU A 23 -7.85 7.27 6.39
C LEU A 23 -6.55 7.73 5.69
N PRO A 24 -5.78 6.86 5.01
CA PRO A 24 -4.64 7.30 4.21
C PRO A 24 -5.03 8.26 3.07
N ILE A 25 -6.16 8.01 2.39
CA ILE A 25 -6.62 8.86 1.30
C ILE A 25 -7.00 10.26 1.80
N ALA A 26 -7.55 10.38 3.03
CA ALA A 26 -7.94 11.66 3.60
C ALA A 26 -6.75 12.64 3.83
N VAL A 27 -5.50 12.15 3.79
CA VAL A 27 -4.30 13.00 3.90
C VAL A 27 -3.93 13.67 2.57
N LEU A 28 -4.35 13.11 1.43
CA LEU A 28 -3.97 13.61 0.11
C LEU A 28 -4.39 15.05 -0.19
N PRO A 29 -5.61 15.53 0.18
CA PRO A 29 -6.02 16.91 -0.08
C PRO A 29 -5.08 17.94 0.56
N ILE A 30 -4.66 17.73 1.81
CA ILE A 30 -3.75 18.69 2.47
C ILE A 30 -2.37 18.69 1.80
N ALA A 31 -1.87 17.51 1.40
CA ALA A 31 -0.62 17.40 0.66
C ALA A 31 -0.69 18.14 -0.69
N GLY A 32 -1.79 17.99 -1.42
CA GLY A 32 -2.03 18.69 -2.68
C GLY A 32 -2.12 20.21 -2.51
N ILE A 33 -2.81 20.68 -1.47
CA ILE A 33 -2.88 22.12 -1.15
C ILE A 33 -1.49 22.68 -0.83
N LEU A 34 -0.71 22.01 0.01
CA LEU A 34 0.65 22.43 0.35
C LEU A 34 1.55 22.49 -0.88
N LEU A 35 1.48 21.43 -1.72
CA LEU A 35 2.24 21.39 -2.98
C LEU A 35 1.87 22.58 -3.88
N ARG A 36 0.57 22.83 -4.04
CA ARG A 36 0.07 23.90 -4.90
C ARG A 36 0.43 25.29 -4.38
N LEU A 37 0.29 25.51 -3.08
CA LEU A 37 0.65 26.80 -2.46
C LEU A 37 2.15 27.07 -2.54
N GLY A 38 2.99 26.03 -2.43
CA GLY A 38 4.44 26.18 -2.48
C GLY A 38 5.03 26.41 -3.87
N ASN A 39 4.23 26.26 -4.96
CA ASN A 39 4.71 26.43 -6.32
C ASN A 39 5.10 27.88 -6.65
N GLU A 40 5.95 28.04 -7.67
CA GLU A 40 6.55 29.31 -8.11
C GLU A 40 5.52 30.36 -8.53
N ASP A 41 4.39 29.92 -9.05
CA ASP A 41 3.29 30.79 -9.51
C ASP A 41 2.36 31.27 -8.40
N LEU A 42 2.53 30.81 -7.14
CA LEU A 42 1.75 31.26 -5.99
C LEU A 42 2.65 31.92 -4.92
N LEU A 43 3.09 31.14 -3.93
CA LEU A 43 3.90 31.66 -2.82
C LEU A 43 5.40 31.53 -3.08
N ASN A 44 5.81 30.78 -4.09
CA ASN A 44 7.22 30.46 -4.39
C ASN A 44 8.04 30.09 -3.13
N ASN A 45 7.45 29.23 -2.32
CA ASN A 45 8.05 28.83 -1.04
C ASN A 45 8.43 27.36 -1.05
N VAL A 46 9.75 27.10 -1.10
CA VAL A 46 10.33 25.75 -1.17
C VAL A 46 9.94 24.91 0.05
N PHE A 47 9.84 25.48 1.24
CA PHE A 47 9.48 24.72 2.45
C PHE A 47 8.06 24.19 2.39
N ILE A 48 7.11 25.02 1.94
CA ILE A 48 5.70 24.61 1.78
C ILE A 48 5.58 23.55 0.69
N LYS A 49 6.27 23.73 -0.45
CA LYS A 49 6.31 22.76 -1.53
C LYS A 49 6.85 21.42 -1.05
N GLN A 50 7.98 21.42 -0.33
CA GLN A 50 8.60 20.21 0.19
C GLN A 50 7.73 19.50 1.23
N ALA A 51 7.02 20.25 2.08
CA ALA A 51 6.07 19.68 3.03
C ALA A 51 4.92 18.92 2.33
N GLY A 52 4.46 19.40 1.16
CA GLY A 52 3.50 18.67 0.35
C GLY A 52 4.11 17.44 -0.32
N LEU A 53 5.31 17.58 -0.92
CA LEU A 53 5.99 16.49 -1.62
C LEU A 53 6.30 15.29 -0.71
N VAL A 54 6.79 15.53 0.52
CA VAL A 54 7.14 14.45 1.45
C VAL A 54 5.98 13.53 1.76
N VAL A 55 4.74 14.02 1.74
CA VAL A 55 3.54 13.19 1.93
C VAL A 55 3.35 12.26 0.74
N PHE A 56 3.50 12.76 -0.49
CA PHE A 56 3.38 11.94 -1.70
C PHE A 56 4.51 10.92 -1.82
N GLU A 57 5.75 11.31 -1.47
CA GLU A 57 6.91 10.40 -1.48
C GLU A 57 6.76 9.24 -0.49
N ASN A 58 6.10 9.49 0.65
CA ASN A 58 5.85 8.49 1.69
C ASN A 58 4.44 7.91 1.67
N LEU A 59 3.70 8.12 0.59
CA LEU A 59 2.32 7.69 0.46
C LEU A 59 2.14 6.20 0.73
N ALA A 60 3.04 5.36 0.19
CA ALA A 60 3.01 3.92 0.39
C ALA A 60 3.15 3.52 1.87
N LEU A 61 4.00 4.21 2.62
CA LEU A 61 4.14 4.01 4.07
C LEU A 61 2.87 4.42 4.82
N LEU A 62 2.26 5.54 4.45
CA LEU A 62 0.99 5.99 5.04
C LEU A 62 -0.14 4.99 4.77
N PHE A 63 -0.19 4.40 3.58
CA PHE A 63 -1.11 3.32 3.25
C PHE A 63 -0.86 2.07 4.10
N ALA A 64 0.41 1.68 4.29
CA ALA A 64 0.76 0.54 5.13
C ALA A 64 0.25 0.70 6.58
N ILE A 65 0.48 1.87 7.17
CA ILE A 65 0.04 2.18 8.53
C ILE A 65 -1.49 2.24 8.61
N GLY A 66 -2.13 2.97 7.70
CA GLY A 66 -3.57 3.20 7.72
C GLY A 66 -4.37 1.93 7.47
N ILE A 67 -3.96 1.10 6.50
CA ILE A 67 -4.62 -0.18 6.21
C ILE A 67 -4.45 -1.14 7.37
N ALA A 68 -3.23 -1.28 7.92
CA ALA A 68 -2.99 -2.16 9.05
C ALA A 68 -3.83 -1.78 10.28
N GLY A 69 -3.85 -0.48 10.64
CA GLY A 69 -4.67 0.04 11.73
C GLY A 69 -6.17 -0.08 11.47
N GLY A 70 -6.60 0.17 10.22
CA GLY A 70 -8.01 0.06 9.83
C GLY A 70 -8.56 -1.36 9.81
N LEU A 71 -7.71 -2.36 9.49
CA LEU A 71 -8.08 -3.78 9.50
C LEU A 71 -7.99 -4.42 10.88
N ALA A 72 -7.23 -3.83 11.79
CA ALA A 72 -7.10 -4.34 13.16
C ALA A 72 -8.45 -4.28 13.91
N LYS A 73 -8.84 -5.38 14.55
CA LYS A 73 -10.13 -5.49 15.26
C LYS A 73 -10.32 -4.40 16.31
N ASP A 74 -9.24 -4.05 17.03
CA ASP A 74 -9.25 -3.08 18.12
C ASP A 74 -8.70 -1.71 17.70
N ARG A 75 -8.40 -1.52 16.40
CA ARG A 75 -7.74 -0.30 15.87
C ARG A 75 -6.48 0.08 16.65
N ASP A 76 -5.70 -0.92 17.04
CA ASP A 76 -4.54 -0.77 17.90
C ASP A 76 -3.32 -0.26 17.12
N ILE A 77 -2.53 0.59 17.77
CA ILE A 77 -1.31 1.15 17.18
C ILE A 77 -0.26 0.08 16.82
N ALA A 78 -0.26 -1.07 17.52
CA ALA A 78 0.67 -2.17 17.22
C ALA A 78 0.44 -2.73 15.81
N ALA A 79 -0.79 -2.69 15.29
CA ALA A 79 -1.07 -3.06 13.92
C ALA A 79 -0.46 -2.05 12.93
N GLY A 80 -0.62 -0.75 13.18
CA GLY A 80 -0.01 0.29 12.36
C GLY A 80 1.51 0.21 12.33
N LEU A 81 2.14 -0.04 13.49
CA LEU A 81 3.58 -0.27 13.60
C LEU A 81 4.01 -1.52 12.82
N ALA A 82 3.25 -2.61 12.90
CA ALA A 82 3.51 -3.82 12.13
C ALA A 82 3.40 -3.56 10.63
N GLY A 83 2.42 -2.76 10.18
CA GLY A 83 2.29 -2.35 8.79
C GLY A 83 3.47 -1.52 8.29
N ALA A 84 3.91 -0.53 9.08
CA ALA A 84 5.09 0.28 8.77
C ALA A 84 6.36 -0.58 8.67
N LEU A 85 6.59 -1.46 9.64
CA LEU A 85 7.73 -2.38 9.65
C LEU A 85 7.69 -3.31 8.43
N SER A 86 6.52 -3.86 8.11
CA SER A 86 6.31 -4.70 6.93
C SER A 86 6.68 -3.97 5.64
N TYR A 87 6.27 -2.72 5.50
CA TYR A 87 6.61 -1.90 4.33
C TYR A 87 8.11 -1.69 4.18
N LEU A 88 8.79 -1.32 5.26
CA LEU A 88 10.23 -1.10 5.25
C LEU A 88 11.00 -2.38 4.88
N ILE A 89 10.60 -3.54 5.43
CA ILE A 89 11.23 -4.82 5.13
C ILE A 89 10.99 -5.20 3.66
N ILE A 90 9.74 -5.20 3.21
CA ILE A 90 9.38 -5.59 1.84
C ILE A 90 10.13 -4.73 0.83
N THR A 91 10.10 -3.41 0.98
CA THR A 91 10.74 -2.49 0.02
C THR A 91 12.25 -2.63 0.01
N THR A 92 12.88 -2.85 1.17
CA THR A 92 14.32 -3.08 1.25
C THR A 92 14.71 -4.41 0.61
N VAL A 93 14.01 -5.49 0.95
CA VAL A 93 14.30 -6.83 0.42
C VAL A 93 14.10 -6.90 -1.09
N THR A 94 13.00 -6.34 -1.60
CA THR A 94 12.74 -6.35 -3.05
C THR A 94 13.78 -5.57 -3.84
N LYS A 95 14.28 -4.43 -3.30
CA LYS A 95 15.35 -3.65 -3.92
C LYS A 95 16.71 -4.35 -3.87
N GLN A 96 16.98 -5.16 -2.84
CA GLN A 96 18.22 -5.96 -2.77
C GLN A 96 18.24 -7.08 -3.82
N ILE A 97 17.08 -7.63 -4.18
CA ILE A 97 16.97 -8.66 -5.22
C ILE A 97 17.08 -8.04 -6.61
N ASN A 98 16.40 -6.93 -6.85
CA ASN A 98 16.49 -6.16 -8.08
C ASN A 98 16.35 -4.66 -7.77
N PRO A 99 17.40 -3.85 -7.97
CA PRO A 99 17.38 -2.41 -7.69
C PRO A 99 16.28 -1.62 -8.43
N ASP A 100 15.86 -2.10 -9.59
CA ASP A 100 14.78 -1.48 -10.39
C ASP A 100 13.39 -1.75 -9.85
N ASN A 101 13.25 -2.65 -8.87
CA ASN A 101 11.97 -2.95 -8.24
C ASN A 101 11.43 -1.74 -7.48
N ASN A 102 10.33 -1.21 -7.97
CA ASN A 102 9.58 -0.16 -7.28
C ASN A 102 8.12 -0.59 -7.12
N LEU A 103 7.77 -1.02 -5.91
CA LEU A 103 6.44 -1.50 -5.59
C LEU A 103 5.42 -0.36 -5.45
N LEU A 104 5.88 0.90 -5.36
CA LEU A 104 5.03 2.08 -5.16
C LEU A 104 4.00 1.84 -4.04
N VAL A 105 2.77 2.34 -4.24
CA VAL A 105 1.66 2.19 -3.27
C VAL A 105 1.24 0.74 -3.08
N PHE A 106 1.41 -0.13 -4.09
CA PHE A 106 1.12 -1.57 -3.96
C PHE A 106 1.89 -2.22 -2.81
N GLY A 107 3.19 -1.90 -2.66
CA GLY A 107 3.99 -2.36 -1.52
C GLY A 107 3.40 -1.93 -0.18
N GLY A 108 2.87 -0.70 -0.10
CA GLY A 108 2.17 -0.19 1.09
C GLY A 108 0.87 -0.94 1.39
N VAL A 109 0.07 -1.24 0.36
CA VAL A 109 -1.17 -2.02 0.52
C VAL A 109 -0.85 -3.43 1.03
N VAL A 110 0.09 -4.14 0.40
CA VAL A 110 0.50 -5.49 0.85
C VAL A 110 1.02 -5.48 2.28
N ALA A 111 1.88 -4.52 2.62
CA ALA A 111 2.42 -4.37 3.97
C ALA A 111 1.33 -4.07 5.00
N GLY A 112 0.35 -3.24 4.64
CA GLY A 112 -0.79 -2.94 5.49
C GLY A 112 -1.67 -4.15 5.75
N LEU A 113 -1.91 -4.98 4.72
CA LEU A 113 -2.63 -6.25 4.85
C LEU A 113 -1.88 -7.20 5.80
N ILE A 114 -0.56 -7.34 5.62
CA ILE A 114 0.27 -8.17 6.51
C ILE A 114 0.15 -7.68 7.95
N GLY A 115 0.32 -6.38 8.20
CA GLY A 115 0.23 -5.81 9.55
C GLY A 115 -1.13 -6.05 10.21
N GLY A 116 -2.22 -5.78 9.49
CA GLY A 116 -3.59 -5.95 9.99
C GLY A 116 -3.97 -7.41 10.26
N TYR A 117 -3.68 -8.32 9.33
CA TYR A 117 -3.98 -9.75 9.52
C TYR A 117 -3.10 -10.38 10.58
N THR A 118 -1.81 -10.03 10.63
CA THR A 118 -0.89 -10.50 11.68
C THR A 118 -1.36 -10.04 13.05
N TYR A 119 -1.81 -8.79 13.18
CA TYR A 119 -2.40 -8.30 14.42
C TYR A 119 -3.61 -9.16 14.84
N ASN A 120 -4.55 -9.35 13.92
CA ASN A 120 -5.76 -10.12 14.21
C ASN A 120 -5.49 -11.58 14.59
N GLY A 121 -4.41 -12.17 14.08
CA GLY A 121 -4.01 -13.54 14.40
C GLY A 121 -3.21 -13.69 15.68
N PHE A 122 -2.34 -12.73 16.00
CA PHE A 122 -1.29 -12.93 17.01
C PHE A 122 -1.36 -12.01 18.24
N HIS A 123 -2.24 -11.00 18.30
CA HIS A 123 -2.31 -10.02 19.40
C HIS A 123 -2.63 -10.63 20.78
N LYS A 124 -3.14 -11.87 20.84
CA LYS A 124 -3.46 -12.61 22.09
C LYS A 124 -2.53 -13.78 22.35
N THR A 125 -1.44 -13.93 21.59
CA THR A 125 -0.54 -15.06 21.72
C THR A 125 0.19 -15.03 23.06
N VAL A 126 0.05 -16.10 23.85
CA VAL A 126 0.77 -16.29 25.10
C VAL A 126 2.03 -17.09 24.80
N LEU A 127 3.18 -16.56 25.17
CA LEU A 127 4.47 -17.22 25.00
C LEU A 127 4.94 -17.85 26.32
N PRO A 128 5.87 -18.85 26.26
CA PRO A 128 6.50 -19.41 27.45
C PRO A 128 7.12 -18.34 28.34
N VAL A 129 7.30 -18.64 29.63
CA VAL A 129 7.71 -17.68 30.66
C VAL A 129 8.98 -16.92 30.29
N PHE A 130 9.98 -17.58 29.70
CA PHE A 130 11.23 -16.95 29.26
C PHE A 130 11.09 -15.97 28.07
N LEU A 131 9.99 -16.06 27.31
CA LEU A 131 9.63 -15.15 26.19
C LEU A 131 8.39 -14.31 26.50
N ALA A 132 7.85 -14.38 27.71
CA ALA A 132 6.59 -13.72 28.06
C ALA A 132 6.59 -12.21 27.79
N PHE A 133 7.76 -11.55 27.86
CA PHE A 133 7.93 -10.14 27.53
C PHE A 133 7.50 -9.82 26.07
N PHE A 134 7.72 -10.74 25.15
CA PHE A 134 7.39 -10.58 23.73
C PHE A 134 5.96 -11.02 23.38
N GLY A 135 5.18 -11.52 24.35
CA GLY A 135 3.82 -12.00 24.15
C GLY A 135 2.79 -10.90 23.86
N GLY A 136 1.61 -11.31 23.47
CA GLY A 136 0.49 -10.42 23.19
C GLY A 136 0.75 -9.48 22.01
N LYS A 137 0.40 -8.20 22.16
CA LYS A 137 0.53 -7.18 21.09
C LYS A 137 1.98 -6.95 20.63
N ARG A 138 2.96 -7.20 21.50
CA ARG A 138 4.40 -7.06 21.17
C ARG A 138 4.89 -8.13 20.20
N PHE A 139 4.20 -9.27 20.16
CA PHE A 139 4.52 -10.36 19.24
C PHE A 139 4.13 -10.05 17.79
N VAL A 140 3.18 -9.15 17.58
CA VAL A 140 2.65 -8.81 16.25
C VAL A 140 3.72 -8.23 15.32
N PRO A 141 4.50 -7.19 15.68
CA PRO A 141 5.55 -6.68 14.80
C PRO A 141 6.62 -7.73 14.47
N ILE A 142 6.94 -8.63 15.43
CA ILE A 142 7.92 -9.70 15.22
C ILE A 142 7.44 -10.64 14.13
N MET A 143 6.20 -11.14 14.24
CA MET A 143 5.61 -12.04 13.25
C MET A 143 5.42 -11.34 11.90
N ALA A 144 4.98 -10.08 11.90
CA ALA A 144 4.86 -9.27 10.70
C ALA A 144 6.21 -9.13 9.98
N GLY A 145 7.31 -8.94 10.73
CA GLY A 145 8.66 -8.87 10.18
C GLY A 145 9.07 -10.15 9.45
N PHE A 146 8.87 -11.32 10.06
CA PHE A 146 9.18 -12.62 9.44
C PHE A 146 8.33 -12.86 8.17
N ILE A 147 7.03 -12.61 8.26
CA ILE A 147 6.12 -12.77 7.11
C ILE A 147 6.53 -11.81 5.99
N SER A 148 6.89 -10.58 6.32
CA SER A 148 7.29 -9.56 5.35
C SER A 148 8.62 -9.87 4.68
N LEU A 149 9.56 -10.49 5.39
CA LEU A 149 10.80 -10.97 4.81
C LEU A 149 10.52 -12.01 3.71
N PHE A 150 9.69 -13.00 4.03
CA PHE A 150 9.31 -14.04 3.08
C PHE A 150 8.56 -13.47 1.87
N ILE A 151 7.56 -12.62 2.12
CA ILE A 151 6.79 -11.97 1.05
C ILE A 151 7.67 -11.01 0.23
N GLY A 152 8.60 -10.30 0.87
CA GLY A 152 9.55 -9.43 0.18
C GLY A 152 10.46 -10.18 -0.79
N VAL A 153 10.96 -11.37 -0.39
CA VAL A 153 11.72 -12.24 -1.30
C VAL A 153 10.86 -12.70 -2.47
N LEU A 154 9.65 -13.17 -2.21
CA LEU A 154 8.73 -13.61 -3.25
C LEU A 154 8.42 -12.49 -4.25
N LEU A 155 8.07 -11.31 -3.74
CA LEU A 155 7.78 -10.14 -4.58
C LEU A 155 9.02 -9.67 -5.33
N GLY A 156 10.21 -9.77 -4.74
CA GLY A 156 11.46 -9.39 -5.40
C GLY A 156 11.70 -10.11 -6.73
N TYR A 157 11.36 -11.39 -6.78
CA TYR A 157 11.48 -12.20 -8.01
C TYR A 157 10.28 -12.06 -8.96
N ILE A 158 9.07 -11.91 -8.43
CA ILE A 158 7.85 -11.87 -9.25
C ILE A 158 7.59 -10.46 -9.81
N TRP A 159 7.97 -9.41 -9.07
CA TRP A 159 7.66 -8.03 -9.42
C TRP A 159 8.12 -7.59 -10.81
N PRO A 160 9.32 -7.93 -11.30
CA PRO A 160 9.73 -7.56 -12.65
C PRO A 160 8.77 -8.05 -13.74
N SER A 161 8.24 -9.27 -13.60
CA SER A 161 7.25 -9.82 -14.55
C SER A 161 5.92 -9.08 -14.48
N ILE A 162 5.46 -8.72 -13.28
CA ILE A 162 4.25 -7.92 -13.07
C ILE A 162 4.43 -6.52 -13.67
N SER A 163 5.54 -5.87 -13.38
CA SER A 163 5.87 -4.53 -13.88
C SER A 163 5.95 -4.51 -15.41
N MET A 164 6.59 -5.50 -16.02
CA MET A 164 6.62 -5.67 -17.47
C MET A 164 5.21 -5.82 -18.05
N GLY A 165 4.36 -6.65 -17.45
CA GLY A 165 2.97 -6.82 -17.87
C GLY A 165 2.19 -5.52 -17.85
N ILE A 166 2.32 -4.71 -16.79
CA ILE A 166 1.69 -3.39 -16.68
C ILE A 166 2.21 -2.45 -17.77
N THR A 167 3.52 -2.44 -18.01
CA THR A 167 4.14 -1.61 -19.05
C THR A 167 3.64 -2.00 -20.46
N HIS A 168 3.56 -3.30 -20.75
CA HIS A 168 3.01 -3.78 -22.02
C HIS A 168 1.54 -3.38 -22.20
N MET A 169 0.72 -3.46 -21.16
CA MET A 169 -0.66 -2.99 -21.21
C MET A 169 -0.73 -1.48 -21.44
N ALA A 170 0.09 -0.69 -20.76
CA ALA A 170 0.14 0.76 -20.96
C ALA A 170 0.54 1.14 -22.39
N ASN A 171 1.57 0.49 -22.93
CA ASN A 171 2.02 0.70 -24.31
C ASN A 171 0.96 0.30 -25.34
N TRP A 172 0.25 -0.81 -25.12
CA TRP A 172 -0.86 -1.21 -25.99
C TRP A 172 -1.98 -0.18 -25.98
N VAL A 173 -2.33 0.32 -24.80
CA VAL A 173 -3.37 1.35 -24.63
C VAL A 173 -3.01 2.65 -25.37
N THR A 174 -1.76 3.10 -25.29
CA THR A 174 -1.30 4.32 -25.98
C THR A 174 -1.23 4.12 -27.49
N ALA A 175 -0.87 2.93 -27.97
CA ALA A 175 -0.80 2.61 -29.40
C ALA A 175 -2.18 2.43 -30.05
N ALA A 176 -3.23 2.08 -29.30
CA ALA A 176 -4.56 1.82 -29.81
C ALA A 176 -5.41 3.08 -30.10
N GLY A 177 -4.85 4.28 -29.99
CA GLY A 177 -5.54 5.56 -30.30
C GLY A 177 -6.79 5.79 -29.45
N SER A 178 -7.90 6.23 -30.07
CA SER A 178 -9.14 6.56 -29.36
C SER A 178 -9.76 5.40 -28.59
N ILE A 179 -9.61 4.18 -29.10
CA ILE A 179 -10.08 2.96 -28.41
C ILE A 179 -9.20 2.69 -27.17
N GLY A 180 -7.90 2.89 -27.29
CA GLY A 180 -6.97 2.79 -26.19
C GLY A 180 -7.28 3.79 -25.07
N LEU A 181 -7.58 5.05 -25.43
CA LEU A 181 -7.98 6.08 -24.45
C LEU A 181 -9.27 5.71 -23.69
N PHE A 182 -10.23 5.07 -24.35
CA PHE A 182 -11.44 4.58 -23.69
C PHE A 182 -11.11 3.50 -22.65
N PHE A 183 -10.31 2.50 -23.01
CA PHE A 183 -9.88 1.46 -22.07
C PHE A 183 -8.97 2.00 -20.97
N TYR A 184 -8.09 2.97 -21.30
CA TYR A 184 -7.30 3.68 -20.30
C TYR A 184 -8.18 4.39 -19.27
N GLY A 185 -9.22 5.09 -19.69
CA GLY A 185 -10.14 5.78 -18.79
C GLY A 185 -10.85 4.81 -17.83
N ILE A 186 -11.25 3.64 -18.32
CA ILE A 186 -11.84 2.58 -17.47
C ILE A 186 -10.80 2.02 -16.50
N ALA A 187 -9.63 1.64 -17.02
CA ALA A 187 -8.56 1.06 -16.19
C ALA A 187 -8.08 2.06 -15.12
N ASN A 188 -7.89 3.32 -15.49
CA ASN A 188 -7.50 4.38 -14.56
C ASN A 188 -8.54 4.55 -13.44
N ARG A 189 -9.83 4.57 -13.77
CA ARG A 189 -10.89 4.62 -12.75
C ARG A 189 -10.93 3.42 -11.83
N LEU A 190 -10.67 2.22 -12.35
CA LEU A 190 -10.61 1.01 -11.54
C LEU A 190 -9.36 0.95 -10.65
N LEU A 191 -8.25 1.59 -11.08
CA LEU A 191 -6.99 1.60 -10.33
C LEU A 191 -6.91 2.70 -9.27
N ILE A 192 -7.75 3.75 -9.35
CA ILE A 192 -7.81 4.82 -8.35
C ILE A 192 -7.97 4.28 -6.92
N PRO A 193 -8.90 3.37 -6.62
CA PRO A 193 -9.06 2.83 -5.26
C PRO A 193 -7.83 2.10 -4.73
N PHE A 194 -6.97 1.60 -5.63
CA PHE A 194 -5.74 0.89 -5.28
C PHE A 194 -4.48 1.77 -5.27
N GLY A 195 -4.62 3.08 -5.57
CA GLY A 195 -3.51 4.01 -5.65
C GLY A 195 -2.49 3.70 -6.76
N LEU A 196 -2.86 2.84 -7.73
CA LEU A 196 -1.98 2.38 -8.82
C LEU A 196 -2.03 3.30 -10.06
N GLN A 197 -2.83 4.36 -10.03
CA GLN A 197 -2.96 5.33 -11.12
C GLN A 197 -1.62 5.92 -11.56
N HIS A 198 -0.71 6.20 -10.61
CA HIS A 198 0.61 6.77 -10.91
C HIS A 198 1.53 5.86 -11.74
N ILE A 199 1.26 4.55 -11.76
CA ILE A 199 1.99 3.63 -12.63
C ILE A 199 1.61 3.90 -14.09
N LEU A 200 0.32 4.12 -14.36
CA LEU A 200 -0.16 4.42 -15.71
C LEU A 200 0.23 5.83 -16.15
N GLU A 201 0.19 6.82 -15.24
CA GLU A 201 0.57 8.20 -15.54
C GLU A 201 2.04 8.33 -15.95
N LYS A 202 2.95 7.61 -15.28
CA LYS A 202 4.39 7.63 -15.60
C LYS A 202 4.69 7.19 -17.04
N TYR A 203 3.85 6.38 -17.64
CA TYR A 203 4.02 5.84 -18.98
C TYR A 203 3.07 6.47 -20.03
N ALA A 204 2.09 7.28 -19.61
CA ALA A 204 1.12 7.92 -20.50
C ALA A 204 1.49 9.37 -20.89
N TYR A 205 2.43 10.00 -20.17
CA TYR A 205 2.96 11.32 -20.51
C TYR A 205 4.25 11.18 -21.33
N PHE A 206 4.06 11.05 -22.63
CA PHE A 206 5.01 11.44 -23.68
C PHE A 206 4.33 12.29 -24.72
#